data_914e24e09111f480b5674dc3ce588900
#
_entry.id   914e24e09111f480b5674dc3ce588900
#
_cell.length_a   1.000
_cell.length_b   1.000
_cell.length_c   1.000
_cell.angle_alpha   90.00
_cell.angle_beta   90.00
_cell.angle_gamma   90.00
#
_symmetry.space_group_name_H-M   'P 1'
#
loop_
_entity.id
_entity.type
_entity.pdbx_description
1 polymer ?
#
loop_
_entity_poly.entity_id
_entity_poly.type
_entity_poly.pdbx_seq_one_letter_code
_entity_poly.pdbx_strand_id
1 'polypeptide(L)'
;MTAGTTTNHVGTGAPARPVEQSSTVTSCAAVLLLIALTTACRLDMHVQPRQNPLSRSDFFTDQRSARPPVEGTVARGDLRDDAYFYTGKIGNNPGDVMPFPITKDVLEHGRERFNIFCAPCHSRVGDGNGFVPSRGFARKPPSFHIARLQKAPLGYFYDVITNGFGIMPDYASQIPPKDRWDIIAYVRALQLSQNATMADVPAGQKIPSEPPRFREPGSGATLPTLAPEQKPGEMKIEVKVKEETK
;
A
#
# COMPACT_ATOMS: atom_id res chain seq x y z
N MET A 1 76.63 -51.22 -46.11
CA MET A 1 75.19 -51.00 -45.93
C MET A 1 74.85 -51.32 -44.46
N THR A 2 75.14 -50.41 -43.57
CA THR A 2 75.06 -50.66 -42.11
C THR A 2 74.04 -49.74 -41.47
N ALA A 3 73.05 -50.36 -40.89
CA ALA A 3 72.00 -49.68 -40.16
C ALA A 3 72.49 -49.26 -38.76
N GLY A 4 72.44 -48.00 -38.48
CA GLY A 4 72.71 -47.42 -37.15
C GLY A 4 71.47 -47.42 -36.26
N THR A 5 71.56 -48.16 -35.16
CA THR A 5 70.49 -48.20 -34.13
C THR A 5 70.74 -47.12 -33.08
N THR A 6 69.90 -46.14 -33.01
CA THR A 6 69.91 -45.12 -31.96
C THR A 6 69.00 -45.57 -30.82
N THR A 7 69.58 -45.84 -29.68
CA THR A 7 68.84 -46.13 -28.42
C THR A 7 68.39 -44.86 -27.75
N ASN A 8 67.05 -44.71 -27.63
CA ASN A 8 66.43 -43.64 -26.86
C ASN A 8 66.45 -44.00 -25.36
N HIS A 9 67.10 -43.17 -24.55
CA HIS A 9 66.99 -43.21 -23.11
C HIS A 9 65.65 -42.67 -22.66
N VAL A 10 64.81 -43.51 -22.11
CA VAL A 10 63.60 -43.13 -21.43
C VAL A 10 63.97 -42.65 -20.02
N GLY A 11 63.86 -41.35 -19.79
CA GLY A 11 64.01 -40.76 -18.45
C GLY A 11 62.77 -41.13 -17.57
N THR A 12 63.07 -41.86 -16.53
CA THR A 12 62.07 -42.17 -15.49
C THR A 12 61.72 -40.90 -14.70
N GLY A 13 60.58 -40.29 -15.03
CA GLY A 13 60.00 -39.16 -14.25
C GLY A 13 59.64 -39.66 -12.84
N ALA A 14 60.17 -39.00 -11.84
CA ALA A 14 59.79 -39.24 -10.46
C ALA A 14 58.22 -39.01 -10.26
N PRO A 15 57.53 -39.83 -9.48
CA PRO A 15 56.15 -39.67 -9.23
C PRO A 15 55.90 -38.33 -8.48
N ALA A 16 54.98 -37.50 -9.00
CA ALA A 16 54.56 -36.28 -8.34
C ALA A 16 53.99 -36.62 -6.96
N ARG A 17 54.57 -36.03 -5.93
CA ARG A 17 54.03 -36.15 -4.57
C ARG A 17 52.57 -35.63 -4.55
N PRO A 18 51.59 -36.36 -3.96
CA PRO A 18 50.25 -35.84 -3.79
C PRO A 18 50.34 -34.58 -2.91
N VAL A 19 49.75 -33.50 -3.38
CA VAL A 19 49.59 -32.27 -2.60
C VAL A 19 48.67 -32.61 -1.42
N GLU A 20 49.25 -32.69 -0.21
CA GLU A 20 48.49 -32.77 1.01
C GLU A 20 47.58 -31.53 1.07
N GLN A 21 46.31 -31.71 0.71
CA GLN A 21 45.31 -30.68 0.91
C GLN A 21 45.23 -30.41 2.41
N SER A 22 45.74 -29.26 2.79
CA SER A 22 45.82 -28.79 4.16
C SER A 22 44.51 -29.04 4.90
N SER A 23 44.52 -29.89 5.91
CA SER A 23 43.39 -30.18 6.81
C SER A 23 42.81 -28.92 7.47
N THR A 24 43.57 -27.84 7.44
CA THR A 24 43.13 -26.51 7.95
C THR A 24 42.04 -25.87 7.11
N VAL A 25 42.04 -26.01 5.78
CA VAL A 25 41.01 -25.43 4.91
C VAL A 25 39.69 -26.16 5.11
N THR A 26 39.71 -27.47 5.26
CA THR A 26 38.50 -28.27 5.52
C THR A 26 37.95 -27.97 6.89
N SER A 27 38.81 -27.78 7.89
CA SER A 27 38.36 -27.39 9.25
C SER A 27 37.75 -25.97 9.28
N CYS A 28 38.36 -25.01 8.59
CA CYS A 28 37.80 -23.65 8.48
C CYS A 28 36.46 -23.65 7.75
N ALA A 29 36.30 -24.41 6.67
CA ALA A 29 35.04 -24.53 5.96
C ALA A 29 33.93 -25.17 6.82
N ALA A 30 34.28 -26.20 7.61
CA ALA A 30 33.34 -26.83 8.54
C ALA A 30 32.91 -25.89 9.65
N VAL A 31 33.81 -25.08 10.21
CA VAL A 31 33.49 -24.07 11.25
C VAL A 31 32.59 -22.98 10.68
N LEU A 32 32.90 -22.48 9.48
CA LEU A 32 32.05 -21.46 8.81
C LEU A 32 30.66 -22.00 8.49
N LEU A 33 30.54 -23.26 8.07
CA LEU A 33 29.26 -23.92 7.84
C LEU A 33 28.47 -24.07 9.14
N LEU A 34 29.11 -24.45 10.24
CA LEU A 34 28.48 -24.54 11.57
C LEU A 34 27.99 -23.17 12.06
N ILE A 35 28.78 -22.12 11.90
CA ILE A 35 28.37 -20.74 12.23
C ILE A 35 27.17 -20.31 11.37
N ALA A 36 27.20 -20.60 10.06
CA ALA A 36 26.07 -20.28 9.17
C ALA A 36 24.79 -21.02 9.56
N LEU A 37 24.89 -22.29 9.96
CA LEU A 37 23.74 -23.08 10.42
C LEU A 37 23.17 -22.59 11.75
N THR A 38 23.99 -22.10 12.67
CA THR A 38 23.51 -21.57 13.95
C THR A 38 22.84 -20.21 13.83
N THR A 39 23.15 -19.41 12.79
CA THR A 39 22.50 -18.11 12.56
C THR A 39 21.18 -18.22 11.80
N ALA A 40 20.92 -19.34 11.12
CA ALA A 40 19.75 -19.51 10.27
C ALA A 40 18.42 -19.69 11.03
N CYS A 41 18.44 -20.09 12.29
CA CYS A 41 17.25 -20.38 13.09
C CYS A 41 17.05 -19.37 14.23
N ARG A 42 16.96 -18.07 13.89
CA ARG A 42 16.53 -17.07 14.87
C ARG A 42 15.02 -17.04 14.94
N LEU A 43 14.45 -17.72 15.93
CA LEU A 43 13.04 -17.65 16.30
C LEU A 43 12.76 -16.53 17.33
N ASP A 44 13.76 -15.72 17.62
CA ASP A 44 13.65 -14.60 18.56
C ASP A 44 12.51 -13.67 18.12
N MET A 45 11.59 -13.40 19.01
CA MET A 45 10.43 -12.54 18.79
C MET A 45 9.37 -13.03 17.78
N HIS A 46 9.55 -14.16 17.11
CA HIS A 46 8.53 -14.73 16.22
C HIS A 46 7.30 -15.21 17.00
N VAL A 47 7.53 -15.86 18.12
CA VAL A 47 6.49 -16.25 19.06
C VAL A 47 6.71 -15.51 20.37
N GLN A 48 5.80 -14.59 20.67
CA GLN A 48 5.85 -13.81 21.90
C GLN A 48 4.83 -14.35 22.91
N PRO A 49 5.05 -14.19 24.23
CA PRO A 49 4.10 -14.58 25.25
C PRO A 49 2.89 -13.62 25.32
N ARG A 50 2.21 -13.47 24.17
CA ARG A 50 0.99 -12.65 24.05
C ARG A 50 -0.04 -13.40 23.22
N GLN A 51 -1.30 -13.16 23.50
CA GLN A 51 -2.40 -13.66 22.66
C GLN A 51 -2.66 -12.68 21.50
N ASN A 52 -2.59 -13.19 20.28
CA ASN A 52 -3.02 -12.44 19.10
C ASN A 52 -4.52 -12.69 18.85
N PRO A 53 -5.25 -11.77 18.20
CA PRO A 53 -6.70 -11.93 18.01
C PRO A 53 -7.13 -13.24 17.34
N LEU A 54 -6.32 -13.77 16.44
CA LEU A 54 -6.61 -15.03 15.73
C LEU A 54 -5.84 -16.24 16.26
N SER A 55 -5.10 -16.10 17.38
CA SER A 55 -4.44 -17.24 18.00
C SER A 55 -5.41 -18.12 18.75
N ARG A 56 -5.06 -19.38 18.89
CA ARG A 56 -5.81 -20.32 19.73
C ARG A 56 -5.58 -19.99 21.20
N SER A 57 -6.64 -20.06 22.01
CA SER A 57 -6.59 -20.01 23.47
C SER A 57 -7.17 -21.29 24.07
N ASP A 58 -6.38 -21.98 24.87
CA ASP A 58 -6.83 -23.15 25.56
C ASP A 58 -7.60 -22.81 26.86
N PHE A 59 -7.61 -21.54 27.25
CA PHE A 59 -8.34 -21.05 28.43
C PHE A 59 -9.85 -20.97 28.19
N PHE A 60 -10.29 -20.64 26.97
CA PHE A 60 -11.71 -20.49 26.65
C PHE A 60 -12.25 -21.74 25.94
N THR A 61 -13.47 -22.13 26.23
CA THR A 61 -14.14 -23.31 25.64
C THR A 61 -14.31 -23.23 24.14
N ASP A 62 -14.46 -22.00 23.57
CA ASP A 62 -14.54 -21.72 22.14
C ASP A 62 -13.16 -21.63 21.47
N GLN A 63 -12.08 -21.81 22.23
CA GLN A 63 -10.68 -21.75 21.78
C GLN A 63 -10.27 -20.45 21.06
N ARG A 64 -11.01 -19.38 21.21
CA ARG A 64 -10.74 -18.09 20.56
C ARG A 64 -10.05 -17.15 21.53
N SER A 65 -8.91 -16.57 21.11
CA SER A 65 -8.22 -15.51 21.88
C SER A 65 -8.98 -14.19 21.85
N ALA A 66 -9.56 -13.83 20.69
CA ALA A 66 -10.41 -12.65 20.59
C ALA A 66 -11.77 -12.93 21.23
N ARG A 67 -12.15 -12.12 22.19
CA ARG A 67 -13.45 -12.20 22.85
C ARG A 67 -14.46 -11.30 22.17
N PRO A 68 -15.72 -11.75 21.97
CA PRO A 68 -16.79 -10.85 21.57
C PRO A 68 -16.98 -9.77 22.64
N PRO A 69 -17.35 -8.54 22.25
CA PRO A 69 -17.72 -7.51 23.23
C PRO A 69 -18.82 -8.02 24.16
N VAL A 70 -18.81 -7.56 25.41
CA VAL A 70 -19.89 -7.85 26.35
C VAL A 70 -21.17 -7.19 25.82
N GLU A 71 -22.27 -7.93 25.83
CA GLU A 71 -23.55 -7.42 25.34
C GLU A 71 -23.93 -6.12 26.07
N GLY A 72 -24.42 -5.13 25.32
CA GLY A 72 -24.77 -3.81 25.83
C GLY A 72 -23.59 -2.87 26.07
N THR A 73 -22.35 -3.28 25.71
CA THR A 73 -21.16 -2.41 25.80
C THR A 73 -20.80 -1.84 24.43
N VAL A 74 -20.35 -0.59 24.44
CA VAL A 74 -19.81 0.10 23.26
C VAL A 74 -18.35 0.46 23.56
N ALA A 75 -17.44 0.11 22.65
CA ALA A 75 -16.06 0.49 22.79
C ALA A 75 -15.87 2.01 22.74
N ARG A 76 -14.84 2.54 23.43
CA ARG A 76 -14.56 3.97 23.40
C ARG A 76 -14.29 4.41 21.96
N GLY A 77 -15.04 5.38 21.46
CA GLY A 77 -14.96 5.91 20.09
C GLY A 77 -15.88 5.20 19.08
N ASP A 78 -16.57 4.12 19.47
CA ASP A 78 -17.51 3.38 18.61
C ASP A 78 -18.99 3.73 18.84
N LEU A 79 -19.27 4.75 19.64
CA LEU A 79 -20.62 5.24 19.81
C LEU A 79 -21.11 5.87 18.50
N ARG A 80 -22.00 5.17 17.81
CA ARG A 80 -22.53 5.57 16.49
C ARG A 80 -23.85 6.29 16.66
N ASP A 81 -23.81 7.44 17.33
CA ASP A 81 -24.99 8.26 17.66
C ASP A 81 -25.55 9.04 16.46
N ASP A 82 -24.69 9.38 15.49
CA ASP A 82 -25.13 9.98 14.21
C ASP A 82 -25.46 8.88 13.18
N ALA A 83 -26.71 8.47 13.16
CA ALA A 83 -27.17 7.42 12.26
C ALA A 83 -26.91 7.75 10.78
N TYR A 84 -27.06 9.03 10.38
CA TYR A 84 -26.81 9.45 9.00
C TYR A 84 -25.33 9.32 8.61
N PHE A 85 -24.45 9.80 9.47
CA PHE A 85 -23.00 9.71 9.24
C PHE A 85 -22.51 8.26 9.06
N TYR A 86 -23.08 7.32 9.84
CA TYR A 86 -22.64 5.93 9.82
C TYR A 86 -23.39 5.03 8.83
N THR A 87 -24.55 5.45 8.33
CA THR A 87 -25.35 4.62 7.40
C THR A 87 -25.58 5.25 6.03
N GLY A 88 -25.44 6.56 5.89
CA GLY A 88 -25.80 7.30 4.69
C GLY A 88 -27.31 7.39 4.47
N LYS A 89 -28.14 7.02 5.45
CA LYS A 89 -29.60 6.94 5.33
C LYS A 89 -30.33 7.88 6.27
N ILE A 90 -31.41 8.47 5.78
CA ILE A 90 -32.39 9.19 6.55
C ILE A 90 -33.65 8.31 6.60
N GLY A 91 -33.89 7.68 7.74
CA GLY A 91 -34.84 6.57 7.82
C GLY A 91 -34.37 5.41 6.94
N ASN A 92 -35.20 4.95 6.00
CA ASN A 92 -34.87 3.87 5.08
C ASN A 92 -34.31 4.34 3.72
N ASN A 93 -34.28 5.65 3.47
CA ASN A 93 -33.88 6.20 2.18
C ASN A 93 -32.45 6.73 2.21
N PRO A 94 -31.68 6.56 1.13
CA PRO A 94 -30.37 7.18 1.00
C PRO A 94 -30.51 8.72 1.07
N GLY A 95 -29.74 9.37 1.91
CA GLY A 95 -29.68 10.82 2.00
C GLY A 95 -28.81 11.43 0.91
N ASP A 96 -29.03 12.71 0.61
CA ASP A 96 -28.28 13.43 -0.45
C ASP A 96 -27.61 14.69 0.09
N VAL A 97 -27.12 14.66 1.31
CA VAL A 97 -26.43 15.77 1.97
C VAL A 97 -25.08 15.29 2.49
N MET A 98 -24.04 16.11 2.33
CA MET A 98 -22.77 15.81 3.01
C MET A 98 -22.89 16.07 4.50
N PRO A 99 -22.43 15.16 5.38
CA PRO A 99 -22.53 15.34 6.83
C PRO A 99 -21.58 16.41 7.39
N PHE A 100 -20.66 16.93 6.57
CA PHE A 100 -19.70 17.98 6.92
C PHE A 100 -19.37 18.85 5.69
N PRO A 101 -18.79 20.05 5.87
CA PRO A 101 -18.39 20.92 4.78
C PRO A 101 -17.33 20.28 3.86
N ILE A 102 -17.50 20.40 2.56
CA ILE A 102 -16.51 19.95 1.57
C ILE A 102 -15.41 21.01 1.48
N THR A 103 -14.25 20.70 2.02
CA THR A 103 -13.03 21.52 1.92
C THR A 103 -12.07 20.94 0.91
N LYS A 104 -11.02 21.70 0.57
CA LYS A 104 -9.92 21.20 -0.27
C LYS A 104 -9.28 19.96 0.32
N ASP A 105 -9.04 19.95 1.63
CA ASP A 105 -8.42 18.83 2.34
C ASP A 105 -9.30 17.56 2.26
N VAL A 106 -10.62 17.70 2.38
CA VAL A 106 -11.59 16.60 2.19
C VAL A 106 -11.47 16.02 0.78
N LEU A 107 -11.38 16.86 -0.24
CA LEU A 107 -11.26 16.41 -1.63
C LEU A 107 -9.90 15.76 -1.92
N GLU A 108 -8.81 16.30 -1.37
CA GLU A 108 -7.46 15.73 -1.53
C GLU A 108 -7.33 14.39 -0.83
N HIS A 109 -7.84 14.29 0.41
CA HIS A 109 -7.89 13.03 1.14
C HIS A 109 -8.80 12.01 0.45
N GLY A 110 -9.99 12.43 0.00
CA GLY A 110 -10.90 11.60 -0.77
C GLY A 110 -10.27 11.07 -2.06
N ARG A 111 -9.49 11.91 -2.78
CA ARG A 111 -8.73 11.48 -3.96
C ARG A 111 -7.69 10.44 -3.62
N GLU A 112 -6.95 10.63 -2.54
CA GLU A 112 -5.95 9.65 -2.08
C GLU A 112 -6.61 8.30 -1.81
N ARG A 113 -7.66 8.27 -0.99
CA ARG A 113 -8.39 7.06 -0.63
C ARG A 113 -9.06 6.41 -1.83
N PHE A 114 -9.66 7.20 -2.71
CA PHE A 114 -10.20 6.71 -3.98
C PHE A 114 -9.15 6.02 -4.84
N ASN A 115 -7.96 6.62 -4.97
CA ASN A 115 -6.88 6.05 -5.76
C ASN A 115 -6.37 4.72 -5.20
N ILE A 116 -6.40 4.54 -3.88
CA ILE A 116 -5.97 3.31 -3.22
C ILE A 116 -7.02 2.21 -3.37
N PHE A 117 -8.27 2.49 -3.01
CA PHE A 117 -9.30 1.46 -2.86
C PHE A 117 -10.21 1.29 -4.09
N CYS A 118 -10.48 2.37 -4.82
CA CYS A 118 -11.51 2.39 -5.87
C CYS A 118 -10.92 2.36 -7.29
N ALA A 119 -9.85 3.14 -7.53
CA ALA A 119 -9.26 3.29 -8.86
C ALA A 119 -8.75 1.99 -9.49
N PRO A 120 -8.26 0.98 -8.75
CA PRO A 120 -7.89 -0.30 -9.36
C PRO A 120 -9.01 -0.94 -10.18
N CYS A 121 -10.26 -0.77 -9.77
CA CYS A 121 -11.43 -1.26 -10.50
C CYS A 121 -12.13 -0.15 -11.30
N HIS A 122 -12.29 1.05 -10.75
CA HIS A 122 -13.07 2.14 -11.34
C HIS A 122 -12.27 3.09 -12.22
N SER A 123 -10.96 2.94 -12.31
CA SER A 123 -9.96 3.86 -12.89
C SER A 123 -9.87 5.21 -12.14
N ARG A 124 -8.80 5.94 -12.38
CA ARG A 124 -8.57 7.25 -11.71
C ARG A 124 -9.54 8.34 -12.14
N VAL A 125 -10.14 8.19 -13.31
CA VAL A 125 -11.14 9.13 -13.86
C VAL A 125 -12.57 8.66 -13.63
N GLY A 126 -12.77 7.48 -13.04
CA GLY A 126 -14.10 6.97 -12.69
C GLY A 126 -14.91 6.42 -13.86
N ASP A 127 -14.27 6.07 -14.98
CA ASP A 127 -14.93 5.54 -16.19
C ASP A 127 -15.16 4.03 -16.16
N GLY A 128 -14.71 3.34 -15.10
CA GLY A 128 -14.83 1.90 -14.93
C GLY A 128 -13.77 1.07 -15.67
N ASN A 129 -12.78 1.72 -16.31
CA ASN A 129 -11.69 1.06 -17.03
C ASN A 129 -10.45 0.84 -16.16
N GLY A 130 -10.63 0.41 -14.93
CA GLY A 130 -9.51 0.13 -14.04
C GLY A 130 -8.67 -1.07 -14.46
N PHE A 131 -7.52 -1.23 -13.82
CA PHE A 131 -6.59 -2.31 -14.10
C PHE A 131 -7.20 -3.70 -13.84
N VAL A 132 -7.96 -3.86 -12.76
CA VAL A 132 -8.55 -5.17 -12.38
C VAL A 132 -9.55 -5.66 -13.41
N PRO A 133 -10.55 -4.86 -13.88
CA PRO A 133 -11.46 -5.30 -14.93
C PRO A 133 -10.77 -5.63 -16.23
N SER A 134 -9.67 -4.95 -16.57
CA SER A 134 -8.93 -5.22 -17.82
C SER A 134 -8.18 -6.56 -17.80
N ARG A 135 -8.04 -7.19 -16.63
CA ARG A 135 -7.38 -8.49 -16.45
C ARG A 135 -8.33 -9.67 -16.30
N GLY A 136 -9.56 -9.54 -16.76
CA GLY A 136 -10.52 -10.66 -16.80
C GLY A 136 -11.44 -10.75 -15.59
N PHE A 137 -11.66 -9.65 -14.86
CA PHE A 137 -12.70 -9.60 -13.84
C PHE A 137 -14.09 -9.80 -14.45
N ALA A 138 -14.96 -10.55 -13.78
CA ALA A 138 -16.20 -11.07 -14.35
C ALA A 138 -17.17 -10.01 -14.88
N ARG A 139 -17.17 -8.82 -14.31
CA ARG A 139 -18.00 -7.68 -14.74
C ARG A 139 -17.28 -6.37 -14.55
N LYS A 140 -17.22 -5.55 -15.60
CA LYS A 140 -16.70 -4.21 -15.55
C LYS A 140 -17.63 -3.31 -14.72
N PRO A 141 -17.11 -2.49 -13.78
CA PRO A 141 -17.92 -1.51 -13.07
C PRO A 141 -18.46 -0.44 -14.02
N PRO A 142 -19.68 0.07 -13.77
CA PRO A 142 -20.21 1.18 -14.55
C PRO A 142 -19.37 2.45 -14.34
N SER A 143 -19.31 3.29 -15.37
CA SER A 143 -18.75 4.63 -15.26
C SER A 143 -19.57 5.46 -14.26
N PHE A 144 -18.90 6.24 -13.40
CA PHE A 144 -19.58 7.20 -12.53
C PHE A 144 -20.28 8.33 -13.29
N HIS A 145 -19.93 8.53 -14.57
CA HIS A 145 -20.42 9.63 -15.41
C HIS A 145 -21.75 9.31 -16.11
N ILE A 146 -22.31 8.11 -15.94
CA ILE A 146 -23.65 7.81 -16.49
C ILE A 146 -24.75 8.54 -15.71
N ALA A 147 -25.79 8.97 -16.40
CA ALA A 147 -26.89 9.79 -15.85
C ALA A 147 -27.52 9.20 -14.58
N ARG A 148 -27.65 7.88 -14.49
CA ARG A 148 -28.17 7.18 -13.33
C ARG A 148 -27.31 7.43 -12.07
N LEU A 149 -25.98 7.37 -12.20
CA LEU A 149 -25.05 7.57 -11.06
C LEU A 149 -24.83 9.05 -10.76
N GLN A 150 -24.91 9.93 -11.74
CA GLN A 150 -24.87 11.37 -11.50
C GLN A 150 -26.06 11.84 -10.64
N LYS A 151 -27.26 11.23 -10.87
CA LYS A 151 -28.49 11.54 -10.13
C LYS A 151 -28.67 10.73 -8.84
N ALA A 152 -27.82 9.75 -8.58
CA ALA A 152 -27.92 8.92 -7.38
C ALA A 152 -27.58 9.75 -6.13
N PRO A 153 -28.31 9.63 -5.02
CA PRO A 153 -28.01 10.35 -3.79
C PRO A 153 -26.67 9.92 -3.18
N LEU A 154 -26.05 10.76 -2.36
CA LEU A 154 -24.74 10.49 -1.75
C LEU A 154 -24.76 9.24 -0.87
N GLY A 155 -25.85 9.05 -0.11
CA GLY A 155 -26.02 7.86 0.74
C GLY A 155 -26.10 6.55 -0.04
N TYR A 156 -26.47 6.57 -1.32
CA TYR A 156 -26.39 5.39 -2.17
C TYR A 156 -24.94 4.93 -2.36
N PHE A 157 -24.03 5.85 -2.63
CA PHE A 157 -22.61 5.53 -2.73
C PHE A 157 -22.06 5.04 -1.40
N TYR A 158 -22.49 5.67 -0.30
CA TYR A 158 -22.09 5.27 1.04
C TYR A 158 -22.50 3.82 1.34
N ASP A 159 -23.75 3.47 1.02
CA ASP A 159 -24.30 2.13 1.21
C ASP A 159 -23.54 1.10 0.36
N VAL A 160 -23.29 1.42 -0.91
CA VAL A 160 -22.53 0.55 -1.84
C VAL A 160 -21.08 0.33 -1.36
N ILE A 161 -20.40 1.37 -0.88
CA ILE A 161 -19.05 1.22 -0.33
C ILE A 161 -19.07 0.38 0.94
N THR A 162 -20.09 0.56 1.77
CA THR A 162 -20.21 -0.11 3.07
C THR A 162 -20.57 -1.58 2.95
N ASN A 163 -21.57 -1.90 2.13
CA ASN A 163 -22.19 -3.23 2.08
C ASN A 163 -21.85 -4.01 0.80
N GLY A 164 -21.16 -3.37 -0.13
CA GLY A 164 -20.92 -3.92 -1.46
C GLY A 164 -22.14 -3.84 -2.37
N PHE A 165 -21.98 -4.19 -3.64
CA PHE A 165 -23.06 -4.25 -4.61
C PHE A 165 -22.75 -5.25 -5.73
N GLY A 166 -23.52 -6.32 -5.82
CA GLY A 166 -23.30 -7.37 -6.82
C GLY A 166 -21.96 -8.06 -6.63
N ILE A 167 -21.03 -7.89 -7.56
CA ILE A 167 -19.67 -8.42 -7.44
C ILE A 167 -18.67 -7.49 -6.76
N MET A 168 -19.06 -6.25 -6.46
CA MET A 168 -18.23 -5.33 -5.68
C MET A 168 -18.30 -5.77 -4.21
N PRO A 169 -17.16 -6.11 -3.59
CA PRO A 169 -17.12 -6.47 -2.18
C PRO A 169 -17.45 -5.26 -1.29
N ASP A 170 -17.79 -5.53 -0.04
CA ASP A 170 -17.87 -4.52 1.00
C ASP A 170 -16.49 -3.99 1.40
N TYR A 171 -16.44 -2.73 1.81
CA TYR A 171 -15.24 -2.08 2.29
C TYR A 171 -15.38 -1.56 3.73
N ALA A 172 -16.42 -1.99 4.44
CA ALA A 172 -16.70 -1.53 5.79
C ALA A 172 -15.53 -1.75 6.76
N SER A 173 -14.82 -2.86 6.63
CA SER A 173 -13.69 -3.22 7.49
C SER A 173 -12.38 -2.49 7.13
N GLN A 174 -12.26 -1.98 5.90
CA GLN A 174 -11.03 -1.39 5.39
C GLN A 174 -11.06 0.13 5.35
N ILE A 175 -12.24 0.72 5.14
CA ILE A 175 -12.42 2.17 4.96
C ILE A 175 -13.27 2.72 6.11
N PRO A 176 -12.71 3.57 6.99
CA PRO A 176 -13.46 4.23 8.05
C PRO A 176 -14.66 5.05 7.52
N PRO A 177 -15.71 5.27 8.31
CA PRO A 177 -16.90 6.03 7.88
C PRO A 177 -16.58 7.40 7.29
N LYS A 178 -15.69 8.18 7.91
CA LYS A 178 -15.27 9.48 7.41
C LYS A 178 -14.64 9.38 6.02
N ASP A 179 -13.74 8.44 5.82
CA ASP A 179 -13.03 8.27 4.54
C ASP A 179 -14.00 7.89 3.41
N ARG A 180 -15.08 7.14 3.71
CA ARG A 180 -16.14 6.84 2.73
C ARG A 180 -16.81 8.12 2.25
N TRP A 181 -17.12 9.05 3.15
CA TRP A 181 -17.67 10.36 2.79
C TRP A 181 -16.69 11.22 1.99
N ASP A 182 -15.40 11.21 2.37
CA ASP A 182 -14.36 11.92 1.63
C ASP A 182 -14.23 11.36 0.19
N ILE A 183 -14.27 10.04 0.03
CA ILE A 183 -14.30 9.38 -1.28
C ILE A 183 -15.52 9.80 -2.09
N ILE A 184 -16.71 9.87 -1.47
CA ILE A 184 -17.94 10.28 -2.15
C ILE A 184 -17.87 11.74 -2.61
N ALA A 185 -17.30 12.63 -1.80
CA ALA A 185 -17.04 14.01 -2.21
C ALA A 185 -16.12 14.06 -3.44
N TYR A 186 -15.09 13.24 -3.48
CA TYR A 186 -14.20 13.15 -4.64
C TYR A 186 -14.89 12.54 -5.86
N VAL A 187 -15.75 11.53 -5.71
CA VAL A 187 -16.57 10.99 -6.82
C VAL A 187 -17.45 12.06 -7.44
N ARG A 188 -18.07 12.94 -6.61
CA ARG A 188 -18.81 14.10 -7.13
C ARG A 188 -17.93 15.09 -7.89
N ALA A 189 -16.71 15.36 -7.41
CA ALA A 189 -15.76 16.18 -8.13
C ALA A 189 -15.37 15.54 -9.49
N LEU A 190 -15.17 14.21 -9.54
CA LEU A 190 -14.94 13.51 -10.81
C LEU A 190 -16.12 13.63 -11.77
N GLN A 191 -17.34 13.49 -11.29
CA GLN A 191 -18.55 13.67 -12.10
C GLN A 191 -18.64 15.09 -12.66
N LEU A 192 -18.36 16.09 -11.82
CA LEU A 192 -18.34 17.49 -12.25
C LEU A 192 -17.25 17.76 -13.28
N SER A 193 -16.05 17.21 -13.09
CA SER A 193 -14.89 17.43 -13.98
C SER A 193 -15.15 17.08 -15.45
N GLN A 194 -16.07 16.16 -15.73
CA GLN A 194 -16.45 15.75 -17.09
C GLN A 194 -17.77 16.35 -17.59
N ASN A 195 -18.52 17.02 -16.72
CA ASN A 195 -19.84 17.58 -17.03
C ASN A 195 -19.96 19.05 -16.63
N ALA A 196 -18.84 19.68 -16.25
CA ALA A 196 -18.83 21.09 -15.86
C ALA A 196 -19.22 21.99 -17.03
N THR A 197 -19.99 23.02 -16.73
CA THR A 197 -20.40 24.07 -17.64
C THR A 197 -19.78 25.40 -17.23
N MET A 198 -19.86 26.41 -18.08
CA MET A 198 -19.40 27.77 -17.75
C MET A 198 -20.13 28.38 -16.53
N ALA A 199 -21.33 27.87 -16.21
CA ALA A 199 -22.08 28.31 -15.05
C ALA A 199 -21.48 27.79 -13.72
N ASP A 200 -20.68 26.73 -13.76
CA ASP A 200 -20.02 26.15 -12.59
C ASP A 200 -18.72 26.89 -12.22
N VAL A 201 -18.29 27.83 -13.07
CA VAL A 201 -17.07 28.63 -12.85
C VAL A 201 -17.43 29.84 -11.98
N PRO A 202 -16.80 30.02 -10.81
CA PRO A 202 -17.05 31.18 -9.96
C PRO A 202 -16.78 32.50 -10.71
N ALA A 203 -17.64 33.50 -10.48
CA ALA A 203 -17.48 34.81 -11.09
C ALA A 203 -16.07 35.38 -10.80
N GLY A 204 -15.37 35.82 -11.84
CA GLY A 204 -14.02 36.41 -11.73
C GLY A 204 -12.87 35.40 -11.82
N GLN A 205 -13.10 34.10 -11.84
CA GLN A 205 -12.05 33.14 -12.15
C GLN A 205 -11.81 33.02 -13.67
N LYS A 206 -10.55 33.17 -14.07
CA LYS A 206 -10.12 32.90 -15.46
C LYS A 206 -9.84 31.41 -15.59
N ILE A 207 -10.50 30.76 -16.54
CA ILE A 207 -10.15 29.42 -16.94
C ILE A 207 -8.82 29.50 -17.70
N PRO A 208 -7.80 28.71 -17.33
CA PRO A 208 -6.59 28.62 -18.11
C PRO A 208 -6.91 28.23 -19.56
N SER A 209 -6.37 28.95 -20.54
CA SER A 209 -6.61 28.67 -21.97
C SER A 209 -6.01 27.33 -22.43
N GLU A 210 -5.05 26.80 -21.67
CA GLU A 210 -4.53 25.45 -21.86
C GLU A 210 -4.88 24.57 -20.64
N PRO A 211 -5.40 23.34 -20.88
CA PRO A 211 -5.55 22.41 -19.80
C PRO A 211 -4.16 22.10 -19.19
N PRO A 212 -4.05 21.93 -17.87
CA PRO A 212 -2.80 21.53 -17.26
C PRO A 212 -2.33 20.24 -17.96
N ARG A 213 -1.16 20.30 -18.59
CA ARG A 213 -0.59 19.10 -19.25
C ARG A 213 -0.44 18.02 -18.18
N PHE A 214 -1.19 16.96 -18.36
CA PHE A 214 -1.08 15.79 -17.51
C PHE A 214 0.33 15.23 -17.73
N ARG A 215 1.22 15.49 -16.78
CA ARG A 215 2.55 14.90 -16.83
C ARG A 215 2.36 13.43 -16.46
N GLU A 216 2.44 12.56 -17.45
CA GLU A 216 2.48 11.12 -17.18
C GLU A 216 3.63 10.82 -16.20
N PRO A 217 3.39 10.06 -15.12
CA PRO A 217 4.47 9.61 -14.26
C PRO A 217 5.41 8.74 -15.09
N GLY A 218 6.58 9.26 -15.44
CA GLY A 218 7.58 8.55 -16.25
C GLY A 218 8.04 9.27 -17.52
N SER A 219 7.36 10.30 -18.03
CA SER A 219 7.85 11.08 -19.14
C SER A 219 8.83 12.16 -18.67
N GLY A 220 10.12 11.83 -18.62
CA GLY A 220 11.20 12.81 -18.62
C GLY A 220 11.46 13.59 -17.34
N ALA A 221 11.23 13.02 -16.17
CA ALA A 221 11.92 13.47 -14.99
C ALA A 221 13.36 12.94 -15.07
N THR A 222 14.29 13.75 -15.55
CA THR A 222 15.66 13.60 -15.09
C THR A 222 15.58 13.59 -13.56
N LEU A 223 15.88 12.45 -12.96
CA LEU A 223 16.10 12.36 -11.52
C LEU A 223 17.01 13.55 -11.15
N PRO A 224 16.65 14.35 -10.12
CA PRO A 224 17.60 15.32 -9.62
C PRO A 224 18.88 14.54 -9.34
N THR A 225 19.97 14.95 -10.00
CA THR A 225 21.30 14.41 -9.75
C THR A 225 21.48 14.47 -8.23
N LEU A 226 21.53 13.30 -7.59
CA LEU A 226 21.82 13.23 -6.17
C LEU A 226 23.10 14.04 -5.99
N ALA A 227 23.02 15.07 -5.15
CA ALA A 227 24.20 15.80 -4.73
C ALA A 227 25.23 14.77 -4.29
N PRO A 228 26.53 14.95 -4.62
CA PRO A 228 27.56 13.97 -4.31
C PRO A 228 27.48 13.62 -2.84
N GLU A 229 27.40 12.34 -2.57
CA GLU A 229 27.31 11.70 -1.28
C GLU A 229 28.33 12.37 -0.32
N GLN A 230 27.85 13.15 0.64
CA GLN A 230 28.69 13.71 1.67
C GLN A 230 29.23 12.55 2.50
N LYS A 231 30.57 12.41 2.49
CA LYS A 231 31.27 11.41 3.30
C LYS A 231 30.81 11.46 4.75
N PRO A 232 30.52 10.33 5.40
CA PRO A 232 30.16 10.31 6.81
C PRO A 232 31.38 10.73 7.64
N GLY A 233 31.38 11.94 8.18
CA GLY A 233 32.48 12.41 9.02
C GLY A 233 32.43 13.85 9.51
N GLU A 234 31.51 14.70 9.08
CA GLU A 234 31.53 16.09 9.50
C GLU A 234 30.14 16.64 9.89
N MET A 235 29.56 16.06 10.92
CA MET A 235 28.38 16.66 11.56
C MET A 235 28.83 17.45 12.79
N LYS A 236 29.16 18.73 12.59
CA LYS A 236 29.33 19.68 13.69
C LYS A 236 27.95 20.04 14.22
N ILE A 237 27.60 19.50 15.39
CA ILE A 237 26.40 19.90 16.13
C ILE A 237 26.77 21.14 16.93
N GLU A 238 26.37 22.33 16.47
CA GLU A 238 26.36 23.54 17.29
C GLU A 238 25.16 23.51 18.24
N VAL A 239 25.41 23.16 19.50
CA VAL A 239 24.42 23.27 20.57
C VAL A 239 24.44 24.74 21.05
N LYS A 240 23.46 25.53 20.62
CA LYS A 240 23.18 26.84 21.25
C LYS A 240 22.49 26.63 22.61
N VAL A 241 23.25 26.71 23.68
CA VAL A 241 22.71 26.84 25.04
C VAL A 241 22.16 28.25 25.19
N LYS A 242 20.83 28.38 25.38
CA LYS A 242 20.19 29.60 25.85
C LYS A 242 20.44 29.68 27.38
N GLU A 243 21.30 30.59 27.81
CA GLU A 243 21.33 31.03 29.20
C GLU A 243 20.07 31.86 29.50
N GLU A 244 19.19 31.32 30.34
CA GLU A 244 18.17 32.11 31.03
C GLU A 244 18.81 32.84 32.18
N THR A 245 18.96 34.15 32.05
CA THR A 245 19.27 35.05 33.14
C THR A 245 18.01 35.39 33.92
N LYS A 246 18.16 35.29 35.20
CA LYS A 246 17.25 35.46 36.34
C LYS A 246 16.64 36.88 36.40
#